data_ab6edb48fea9a6323b81e247e6f53729
#
_entry.id   ab6edb48fea9a6323b81e247e6f53729
#
_cell.length_a   1.000
_cell.length_b   1.000
_cell.length_c   1.000
_cell.angle_alpha   90.00
_cell.angle_beta   90.00
_cell.angle_gamma   90.00
#
_symmetry.space_group_name_H-M   'P 1'
#
loop_
_entity.id
_entity.type
_entity.pdbx_description
1 polymer ?
#
loop_
_entity_poly.entity_id
_entity_poly.type
_entity_poly.pdbx_seq_one_letter_code
_entity_poly.pdbx_strand_id
1 'polypeptide(L)'
;MRRFLYRLYRRKVALVSVIVLIVLYGGMFFAEFISPYRHTTVFEEHAYHPPNFRLHSERLGFRPQVQKTILVDQVNYRYMRLTDVYVPVRLFVRGPEYKLWNLIPMNVHLFGTTEPYREGETWEDGGQTYPVYLFGADNLGRDLFSRVLYGSRISLTIGFLGIAISLTLAIIFGGLAGYYGGATDWIIMRVAELFILVPGLYMILFLRSILSRDLNSGQAFIIITVILSLVGWPGSARLIRGLVHSIKREDFITAAQLQGVPPLVIIFKQIIPQMSSILIVSIALGIPGFILGETVLSYLGLGIVDPAVSWGSLLNREVTSLTNLSNFPWFLYPGLFLLVTTLAFNFLGDLLRDVFDPYYREKTG
;
A
#
# COMPACT_ATOMS: atom_id res chain seq x y z
N MET A 1 6.82 1.44 25.94
CA MET A 1 7.16 2.61 25.11
C MET A 1 8.63 3.02 25.17
N ARG A 2 9.22 3.30 26.34
CA ARG A 2 10.66 3.68 26.45
C ARG A 2 11.63 2.63 25.86
N ARG A 3 11.43 1.33 26.09
CA ARG A 3 12.27 0.26 25.52
C ARG A 3 12.18 0.19 23.99
N PHE A 4 11.00 0.39 23.42
CA PHE A 4 10.81 0.42 21.97
C PHE A 4 11.57 1.60 21.34
N LEU A 5 11.39 2.81 21.84
CA LEU A 5 12.09 4.01 21.35
C LEU A 5 13.62 3.89 21.47
N TYR A 6 14.12 3.34 22.57
CA TYR A 6 15.54 3.11 22.76
C TYR A 6 16.12 2.12 21.75
N ARG A 7 15.45 0.99 21.52
CA ARG A 7 15.87 -0.02 20.52
C ARG A 7 15.72 0.49 19.10
N LEU A 8 14.68 1.26 18.81
CA LEU A 8 14.48 1.90 17.51
C LEU A 8 15.66 2.84 17.19
N TYR A 9 16.09 3.65 18.15
CA TYR A 9 17.18 4.60 17.92
C TYR A 9 18.54 3.91 17.70
N ARG A 10 18.77 2.77 18.36
CA ARG A 10 20.00 1.97 18.17
C ARG A 10 20.06 1.24 16.82
N ARG A 11 18.91 0.89 16.23
CA ARG A 11 18.84 0.19 14.95
C ARG A 11 18.49 1.15 13.82
N LYS A 12 19.52 1.70 13.16
CA LYS A 12 19.37 2.67 12.07
C LYS A 12 18.41 2.20 10.97
N VAL A 13 18.46 0.92 10.60
CA VAL A 13 17.58 0.33 9.57
C VAL A 13 16.10 0.39 9.99
N ALA A 14 15.78 0.03 11.23
CA ALA A 14 14.42 0.09 11.74
C ALA A 14 13.92 1.54 11.87
N LEU A 15 14.79 2.47 12.28
CA LEU A 15 14.46 3.89 12.32
C LEU A 15 14.13 4.42 10.92
N VAL A 16 14.96 4.10 9.91
CA VAL A 16 14.72 4.46 8.51
C VAL A 16 13.40 3.87 8.03
N SER A 17 13.12 2.59 8.35
CA SER A 17 11.87 1.93 7.96
C SER A 17 10.63 2.62 8.54
N VAL A 18 10.67 3.02 9.80
CA VAL A 18 9.57 3.78 10.43
C VAL A 18 9.39 5.14 9.75
N ILE A 19 10.48 5.86 9.46
CA ILE A 19 10.42 7.15 8.74
C ILE A 19 9.82 6.94 7.34
N VAL A 20 10.27 5.93 6.61
CA VAL A 20 9.74 5.59 5.29
C VAL A 20 8.25 5.31 5.35
N LEU A 21 7.78 4.50 6.30
CA LEU A 21 6.36 4.23 6.48
C LEU A 21 5.58 5.50 6.83
N ILE A 22 6.09 6.36 7.71
CA ILE A 22 5.45 7.65 8.03
C ILE A 22 5.32 8.52 6.77
N VAL A 23 6.37 8.59 5.94
CA VAL A 23 6.35 9.35 4.69
C VAL A 23 5.35 8.75 3.70
N LEU A 24 5.32 7.42 3.54
CA LEU A 24 4.39 6.75 2.62
C LEU A 24 2.93 6.93 3.05
N TYR A 25 2.62 6.70 4.34
CA TYR A 25 1.26 6.90 4.86
C TYR A 25 0.87 8.37 4.93
N GLY A 26 1.80 9.26 5.21
CA GLY A 26 1.60 10.70 5.12
C GLY A 26 1.33 11.14 3.68
N GLY A 27 2.10 10.63 2.72
CA GLY A 27 1.86 10.84 1.28
C GLY A 27 0.50 10.33 0.82
N MET A 28 0.10 9.12 1.28
CA MET A 28 -1.23 8.56 1.04
C MET A 28 -2.35 9.45 1.61
N PHE A 29 -2.16 9.93 2.83
CA PHE A 29 -3.17 10.70 3.55
C PHE A 29 -3.40 12.08 2.92
N PHE A 30 -2.33 12.73 2.47
CA PHE A 30 -2.38 14.04 1.81
C PHE A 30 -2.21 13.96 0.29
N ALA A 31 -2.61 12.85 -0.33
CA ALA A 31 -2.35 12.60 -1.76
C ALA A 31 -2.90 13.71 -2.66
N GLU A 32 -4.12 14.24 -2.40
CA GLU A 32 -4.69 15.32 -3.23
C GLU A 32 -3.94 16.65 -3.09
N PHE A 33 -3.37 16.93 -1.93
CA PHE A 33 -2.60 18.15 -1.68
C PHE A 33 -1.18 18.03 -2.28
N ILE A 34 -0.54 16.87 -2.15
CA ILE A 34 0.83 16.62 -2.61
C ILE A 34 0.87 16.45 -4.13
N SER A 35 -0.16 15.82 -4.71
CA SER A 35 -0.26 15.62 -6.16
C SER A 35 -0.56 16.93 -6.88
N PRO A 36 0.22 17.29 -7.91
CA PRO A 36 -0.09 18.48 -8.71
C PRO A 36 -1.36 18.31 -9.54
N TYR A 37 -1.76 17.08 -9.85
CA TYR A 37 -2.92 16.78 -10.71
C TYR A 37 -3.78 15.66 -10.11
N ARG A 38 -5.04 15.58 -10.57
CA ARG A 38 -5.86 14.39 -10.30
C ARG A 38 -5.30 13.20 -11.06
N HIS A 39 -5.41 12.01 -10.50
CA HIS A 39 -4.95 10.77 -11.14
C HIS A 39 -5.62 10.46 -12.50
N THR A 40 -6.70 11.16 -12.85
CA THR A 40 -7.43 11.06 -14.12
C THR A 40 -7.10 12.17 -15.11
N THR A 41 -6.37 13.22 -14.70
CA THR A 41 -6.02 14.33 -15.58
C THR A 41 -5.12 13.87 -16.73
N VAL A 42 -5.55 14.13 -17.97
CA VAL A 42 -4.86 13.74 -19.21
C VAL A 42 -4.25 14.96 -19.86
N PHE A 43 -3.02 14.85 -20.31
CA PHE A 43 -2.34 15.82 -21.19
C PHE A 43 -2.14 15.15 -22.54
N GLU A 44 -3.02 15.42 -23.50
CA GLU A 44 -3.18 14.68 -24.76
C GLU A 44 -1.90 14.52 -25.58
N GLU A 45 -1.00 15.51 -25.55
CA GLU A 45 0.24 15.50 -26.33
C GLU A 45 1.44 14.94 -25.56
N HIS A 46 1.23 14.46 -24.32
CA HIS A 46 2.29 14.02 -23.41
C HIS A 46 2.26 12.51 -23.12
N ALA A 47 1.71 11.70 -24.01
CA ALA A 47 1.77 10.23 -23.84
C ALA A 47 3.23 9.76 -23.70
N TYR A 48 3.51 8.90 -22.72
CA TYR A 48 4.86 8.39 -22.44
C TYR A 48 5.91 9.46 -22.19
N HIS A 49 5.52 10.64 -21.71
CA HIS A 49 6.46 11.74 -21.49
C HIS A 49 7.50 11.41 -20.40
N PRO A 50 8.80 11.60 -20.64
CA PRO A 50 9.84 11.38 -19.64
C PRO A 50 9.76 12.40 -18.50
N PRO A 51 10.38 12.13 -17.33
CA PRO A 51 10.53 13.12 -16.27
C PRO A 51 11.16 14.42 -16.80
N ASN A 52 10.50 15.57 -16.52
CA ASN A 52 10.91 16.87 -17.01
C ASN A 52 11.36 17.84 -15.91
N PHE A 53 11.25 17.43 -14.64
CA PHE A 53 11.66 18.22 -13.48
C PHE A 53 13.18 18.32 -13.35
N ARG A 54 13.68 19.54 -13.07
CA ARG A 54 15.10 19.81 -12.82
C ARG A 54 15.28 20.80 -11.67
N LEU A 55 16.35 20.62 -10.91
CA LEU A 55 16.73 21.51 -9.80
C LEU A 55 17.70 22.62 -10.23
N HIS A 56 18.37 22.46 -11.38
CA HIS A 56 19.38 23.41 -11.86
C HIS A 56 19.28 23.61 -13.37
N SER A 57 19.42 24.84 -13.80
CA SER A 57 19.68 25.20 -15.21
C SER A 57 20.65 26.38 -15.28
N GLU A 58 21.30 26.53 -16.43
CA GLU A 58 22.24 27.68 -16.68
C GLU A 58 21.53 29.03 -16.63
N ARG A 59 20.25 29.08 -17.03
CA ARG A 59 19.47 30.31 -17.12
C ARG A 59 18.87 30.76 -15.78
N LEU A 60 18.30 29.84 -15.00
CA LEU A 60 17.55 30.13 -13.75
C LEU A 60 18.33 29.79 -12.48
N GLY A 61 19.55 29.24 -12.64
CA GLY A 61 20.38 28.82 -11.52
C GLY A 61 19.76 27.63 -10.76
N PHE A 62 19.98 27.59 -9.44
CA PHE A 62 19.48 26.52 -8.57
C PHE A 62 18.06 26.83 -8.10
N ARG A 63 17.07 26.49 -8.96
CA ARG A 63 15.63 26.63 -8.67
C ARG A 63 14.86 25.44 -9.24
N PRO A 64 13.81 24.94 -8.54
CA PRO A 64 12.90 23.95 -9.09
C PRO A 64 12.24 24.45 -10.37
N GLN A 65 12.37 23.69 -11.45
CA GLN A 65 11.89 24.08 -12.77
C GLN A 65 11.58 22.88 -13.64
N VAL A 66 10.79 23.12 -14.66
CA VAL A 66 10.44 22.16 -15.70
C VAL A 66 11.03 22.61 -17.03
N GLN A 67 11.69 21.72 -17.74
CA GLN A 67 12.17 21.99 -19.08
C GLN A 67 11.06 21.65 -20.08
N LYS A 68 10.69 22.61 -20.94
CA LYS A 68 9.72 22.36 -22.01
C LYS A 68 10.28 21.37 -23.02
N THR A 69 9.37 20.57 -23.57
CA THR A 69 9.68 19.51 -24.53
C THR A 69 8.71 19.57 -25.69
N ILE A 70 9.13 19.06 -26.82
CA ILE A 70 8.27 18.82 -27.99
C ILE A 70 8.36 17.36 -28.40
N LEU A 71 7.25 16.79 -28.81
CA LEU A 71 7.19 15.45 -29.37
C LEU A 71 7.72 15.45 -30.78
N VAL A 72 8.87 14.80 -31.03
CA VAL A 72 9.53 14.74 -32.32
C VAL A 72 9.18 13.51 -33.13
N ASP A 73 8.98 12.38 -32.42
CA ASP A 73 8.62 11.11 -33.03
C ASP A 73 7.37 10.56 -32.30
N GLN A 74 6.23 10.60 -32.99
CA GLN A 74 4.96 10.13 -32.47
C GLN A 74 4.88 8.59 -32.38
N VAL A 75 5.66 7.88 -33.18
CA VAL A 75 5.63 6.40 -33.22
C VAL A 75 6.39 5.82 -32.03
N ASN A 76 7.57 6.40 -31.74
CA ASN A 76 8.43 5.95 -30.64
C ASN A 76 8.31 6.81 -29.38
N TYR A 77 7.40 7.79 -29.36
CA TYR A 77 7.21 8.75 -28.26
C TYR A 77 8.51 9.42 -27.81
N ARG A 78 9.33 9.89 -28.80
CA ARG A 78 10.58 10.57 -28.51
C ARG A 78 10.35 12.06 -28.35
N TYR A 79 10.75 12.55 -27.18
CA TYR A 79 10.66 13.97 -26.82
C TYR A 79 12.03 14.63 -26.93
N MET A 80 12.08 15.78 -27.60
CA MET A 80 13.23 16.65 -27.61
C MET A 80 13.03 17.77 -26.59
N ARG A 81 14.05 18.01 -25.79
CA ARG A 81 14.07 19.11 -24.82
C ARG A 81 14.39 20.40 -25.53
N LEU A 82 13.57 21.43 -25.32
CA LEU A 82 13.85 22.76 -25.85
C LEU A 82 15.00 23.37 -25.05
N THR A 83 16.00 23.87 -25.79
CA THR A 83 17.14 24.57 -25.20
C THR A 83 16.66 25.89 -24.61
N ASP A 84 17.00 26.18 -23.36
CA ASP A 84 16.72 27.41 -22.62
C ASP A 84 15.25 27.79 -22.38
N VAL A 85 14.30 26.87 -22.60
CA VAL A 85 12.89 27.11 -22.29
C VAL A 85 12.51 26.36 -21.00
N TYR A 86 12.47 27.10 -19.90
CA TYR A 86 12.18 26.57 -18.58
C TYR A 86 10.99 27.27 -17.94
N VAL A 87 10.14 26.49 -17.29
CA VAL A 87 8.99 26.96 -16.51
C VAL A 87 9.31 26.77 -15.02
N PRO A 88 9.27 27.84 -14.20
CA PRO A 88 9.55 27.72 -12.80
C PRO A 88 8.44 26.93 -12.08
N VAL A 89 8.86 25.99 -11.22
CA VAL A 89 7.96 25.30 -10.28
C VAL A 89 7.86 26.12 -9.02
N ARG A 90 6.64 26.36 -8.57
CA ARG A 90 6.34 27.08 -7.33
C ARG A 90 5.71 26.16 -6.31
N LEU A 91 5.90 26.50 -5.04
CA LEU A 91 5.23 25.82 -3.92
C LEU A 91 3.90 26.52 -3.62
N PHE A 92 2.94 25.74 -3.12
CA PHE A 92 1.59 26.20 -2.72
C PHE A 92 0.86 26.92 -3.87
N VAL A 93 0.80 26.26 -5.02
CA VAL A 93 0.18 26.81 -6.23
C VAL A 93 -1.33 26.59 -6.20
N ARG A 94 -2.09 27.60 -6.60
CA ARG A 94 -3.51 27.43 -6.88
C ARG A 94 -3.71 26.68 -8.19
N GLY A 95 -4.59 25.71 -8.19
CA GLY A 95 -4.90 24.85 -9.33
C GLY A 95 -6.34 24.37 -9.29
N PRO A 96 -6.67 23.31 -10.07
CA PRO A 96 -8.02 22.76 -10.12
C PRO A 96 -8.54 22.39 -8.72
N GLU A 97 -9.80 22.70 -8.47
CA GLU A 97 -10.45 22.35 -7.21
C GLU A 97 -10.46 20.84 -6.96
N TYR A 98 -10.15 20.45 -5.75
CA TYR A 98 -10.25 19.09 -5.26
C TYR A 98 -10.91 19.06 -3.88
N LYS A 99 -11.36 17.90 -3.44
CA LYS A 99 -11.85 17.68 -2.08
C LYS A 99 -10.87 16.81 -1.32
N LEU A 100 -10.15 17.40 -0.35
CA LEU A 100 -9.29 16.63 0.55
C LEU A 100 -10.18 15.65 1.32
N TRP A 101 -9.87 14.35 1.22
CA TRP A 101 -10.64 13.22 1.76
C TRP A 101 -12.13 13.21 1.34
N ASN A 102 -12.49 13.76 0.19
CA ASN A 102 -13.86 13.99 -0.25
C ASN A 102 -14.71 14.88 0.67
N LEU A 103 -14.09 15.59 1.62
CA LEU A 103 -14.79 16.41 2.64
C LEU A 103 -14.49 17.91 2.47
N ILE A 104 -13.22 18.29 2.43
CA ILE A 104 -12.81 19.70 2.48
C ILE A 104 -12.46 20.18 1.08
N PRO A 105 -13.22 21.14 0.51
CA PRO A 105 -12.90 21.73 -0.77
C PRO A 105 -11.62 22.57 -0.66
N MET A 106 -10.66 22.32 -1.53
CA MET A 106 -9.37 23.02 -1.61
C MET A 106 -8.95 23.19 -3.08
N ASN A 107 -8.11 24.20 -3.34
CA ASN A 107 -7.54 24.46 -4.66
C ASN A 107 -6.05 24.72 -4.61
N VAL A 108 -5.39 24.50 -3.46
CA VAL A 108 -3.94 24.70 -3.29
C VAL A 108 -3.25 23.36 -3.33
N HIS A 109 -2.32 23.20 -4.28
CA HIS A 109 -1.44 22.03 -4.39
C HIS A 109 -0.06 22.36 -3.84
N LEU A 110 0.67 21.34 -3.32
CA LEU A 110 1.99 21.52 -2.73
C LEU A 110 3.00 22.15 -3.68
N PHE A 111 2.94 21.78 -4.97
CA PHE A 111 3.80 22.34 -6.01
C PHE A 111 3.10 22.26 -7.38
N GLY A 112 3.56 23.09 -8.32
CA GLY A 112 3.05 23.13 -9.67
C GLY A 112 3.68 24.27 -10.46
N THR A 113 3.20 24.48 -11.69
CA THR A 113 3.55 25.62 -12.52
C THR A 113 2.38 26.61 -12.58
N THR A 114 2.67 27.84 -12.99
CA THR A 114 1.64 28.88 -13.22
C THR A 114 1.51 29.26 -14.70
N GLU A 115 2.37 28.72 -15.56
CA GLU A 115 2.27 28.96 -17.00
C GLU A 115 1.16 28.08 -17.61
N PRO A 116 0.32 28.61 -18.51
CA PRO A 116 -0.71 27.82 -19.18
C PRO A 116 -0.09 26.74 -20.05
N TYR A 117 -0.79 25.62 -20.18
CA TYR A 117 -0.39 24.51 -21.06
C TYR A 117 -0.60 24.91 -22.53
N ARG A 118 -1.75 25.50 -22.85
CA ARG A 118 -2.05 26.11 -24.15
C ARG A 118 -2.10 27.63 -24.04
N GLU A 119 -1.59 28.32 -25.01
CA GLU A 119 -1.63 29.79 -25.02
C GLU A 119 -3.08 30.30 -24.98
N GLY A 120 -3.34 31.26 -24.08
CA GLY A 120 -4.65 31.87 -23.92
C GLY A 120 -5.59 31.15 -22.94
N GLU A 121 -5.24 29.96 -22.42
CA GLU A 121 -6.03 29.26 -21.41
C GLU A 121 -5.54 29.63 -19.99
N THR A 122 -6.46 29.87 -19.08
CA THR A 122 -6.15 30.02 -17.66
C THR A 122 -6.76 28.89 -16.87
N TRP A 123 -6.20 28.56 -15.72
CA TRP A 123 -6.77 27.54 -14.84
C TRP A 123 -8.16 27.96 -14.30
N GLU A 124 -8.45 29.25 -14.22
CA GLU A 124 -9.75 29.81 -13.82
C GLU A 124 -10.84 29.50 -14.85
N ASP A 125 -10.49 29.45 -16.14
CA ASP A 125 -11.37 29.08 -17.25
C ASP A 125 -11.41 27.56 -17.52
N GLY A 126 -10.84 26.73 -16.61
CA GLY A 126 -10.76 25.30 -16.79
C GLY A 126 -9.56 24.82 -17.60
N GLY A 127 -8.66 25.71 -18.00
CA GLY A 127 -7.40 25.39 -18.67
C GLY A 127 -6.39 24.70 -17.75
N GLN A 128 -5.43 24.04 -18.36
CA GLN A 128 -4.38 23.32 -17.64
C GLN A 128 -3.09 24.15 -17.61
N THR A 129 -2.32 24.02 -16.51
CA THR A 129 -0.95 24.56 -16.46
C THR A 129 0.04 23.58 -17.07
N TYR A 130 1.23 24.08 -17.49
CA TYR A 130 2.28 23.24 -18.06
C TYR A 130 2.68 22.14 -17.09
N PRO A 131 2.68 20.84 -17.51
CA PRO A 131 2.79 19.73 -16.58
C PRO A 131 4.19 19.55 -15.98
N VAL A 132 4.19 19.25 -14.67
CA VAL A 132 5.37 18.86 -13.89
C VAL A 132 5.36 17.35 -13.77
N TYR A 133 6.25 16.66 -14.45
CA TYR A 133 6.41 15.22 -14.35
C TYR A 133 7.63 14.86 -13.51
N LEU A 134 7.42 14.51 -12.24
CA LEU A 134 8.49 13.98 -11.39
C LEU A 134 8.90 12.57 -11.79
N PHE A 135 7.93 11.74 -12.13
CA PHE A 135 8.11 10.33 -12.51
C PHE A 135 7.76 10.05 -13.99
N GLY A 136 7.55 11.08 -14.78
CA GLY A 136 7.08 10.94 -16.17
C GLY A 136 5.57 10.76 -16.26
N ALA A 137 5.08 10.49 -17.47
CA ALA A 137 3.67 10.27 -17.77
C ALA A 137 3.42 8.85 -18.28
N ASP A 138 2.16 8.41 -18.14
CA ASP A 138 1.69 7.13 -18.65
C ASP A 138 1.34 7.17 -20.15
N ASN A 139 0.80 6.08 -20.67
CA ASN A 139 0.40 5.95 -22.08
C ASN A 139 -0.70 6.91 -22.52
N LEU A 140 -1.42 7.55 -21.60
CA LEU A 140 -2.45 8.57 -21.88
C LEU A 140 -2.00 9.99 -21.53
N GLY A 141 -0.72 10.18 -21.16
CA GLY A 141 -0.21 11.49 -20.74
C GLY A 141 -0.58 11.88 -19.31
N ARG A 142 -1.06 10.94 -18.46
CA ARG A 142 -1.38 11.22 -17.07
C ARG A 142 -0.12 11.17 -16.21
N ASP A 143 -0.02 12.09 -15.24
CA ASP A 143 1.15 12.16 -14.36
C ASP A 143 1.29 10.90 -13.49
N LEU A 144 2.42 10.20 -13.65
CA LEU A 144 2.70 8.96 -12.94
C LEU A 144 2.92 9.17 -11.44
N PHE A 145 3.52 10.31 -11.02
CA PHE A 145 3.71 10.64 -9.61
C PHE A 145 2.38 10.76 -8.88
N SER A 146 1.42 11.53 -9.44
CA SER A 146 0.07 11.64 -8.89
C SER A 146 -0.61 10.26 -8.83
N ARG A 147 -0.50 9.46 -9.89
CA ARG A 147 -1.11 8.12 -9.93
C ARG A 147 -0.52 7.17 -8.89
N VAL A 148 0.79 7.22 -8.63
CA VAL A 148 1.45 6.43 -7.57
C VAL A 148 0.96 6.84 -6.19
N LEU A 149 0.83 8.15 -5.93
CA LEU A 149 0.31 8.67 -4.66
C LEU A 149 -1.16 8.29 -4.44
N TYR A 150 -2.03 8.48 -5.42
CA TYR A 150 -3.42 8.04 -5.33
C TYR A 150 -3.53 6.51 -5.21
N GLY A 151 -2.69 5.78 -5.95
CA GLY A 151 -2.63 4.31 -5.90
C GLY A 151 -2.20 3.77 -4.55
N SER A 152 -1.38 4.50 -3.81
CA SER A 152 -0.98 4.11 -2.46
C SER A 152 -2.16 3.97 -1.50
N ARG A 153 -3.25 4.73 -1.70
CA ARG A 153 -4.47 4.62 -0.88
C ARG A 153 -5.06 3.22 -0.94
N ILE A 154 -5.19 2.68 -2.14
CA ILE A 154 -5.75 1.33 -2.31
C ILE A 154 -4.75 0.30 -1.80
N SER A 155 -3.50 0.32 -2.30
CA SER A 155 -2.52 -0.71 -1.98
C SER A 155 -2.16 -0.76 -0.48
N LEU A 156 -1.96 0.39 0.19
CA LEU A 156 -1.63 0.42 1.61
C LEU A 156 -2.83 0.10 2.50
N THR A 157 -4.05 0.53 2.11
CA THR A 157 -5.26 0.27 2.91
C THR A 157 -5.63 -1.20 2.87
N ILE A 158 -5.50 -1.89 1.72
CA ILE A 158 -5.73 -3.34 1.62
C ILE A 158 -4.80 -4.11 2.56
N GLY A 159 -3.54 -3.69 2.69
CA GLY A 159 -2.60 -4.29 3.63
C GLY A 159 -3.14 -4.31 5.07
N PHE A 160 -3.64 -3.17 5.55
CA PHE A 160 -4.21 -3.07 6.90
C PHE A 160 -5.55 -3.77 7.06
N LEU A 161 -6.50 -3.54 6.15
CA LEU A 161 -7.82 -4.15 6.25
C LEU A 161 -7.74 -5.66 6.08
N GLY A 162 -6.91 -6.13 5.14
CA GLY A 162 -6.74 -7.56 4.89
C GLY A 162 -6.20 -8.29 6.10
N ILE A 163 -5.11 -7.80 6.71
CA ILE A 163 -4.58 -8.42 7.94
C ILE A 163 -5.54 -8.30 9.11
N ALA A 164 -6.26 -7.18 9.27
CA ALA A 164 -7.22 -6.99 10.34
C ALA A 164 -8.35 -8.02 10.28
N ILE A 165 -8.96 -8.22 9.10
CA ILE A 165 -10.02 -9.21 8.90
C ILE A 165 -9.45 -10.62 9.08
N SER A 166 -8.34 -10.95 8.42
CA SER A 166 -7.71 -12.27 8.49
C SER A 166 -7.31 -12.66 9.90
N LEU A 167 -6.68 -11.74 10.65
CA LEU A 167 -6.27 -12.00 12.02
C LEU A 167 -7.48 -12.10 12.97
N THR A 168 -8.53 -11.30 12.75
CA THR A 168 -9.78 -11.41 13.51
C THR A 168 -10.41 -12.79 13.33
N LEU A 169 -10.52 -13.30 12.09
CA LEU A 169 -10.98 -14.65 11.81
C LEU A 169 -10.09 -15.70 12.47
N ALA A 170 -8.78 -15.52 12.40
CA ALA A 170 -7.81 -16.41 13.01
C ALA A 170 -7.91 -16.44 14.54
N ILE A 171 -8.13 -15.28 15.19
CA ILE A 171 -8.34 -15.18 16.64
C ILE A 171 -9.64 -15.89 17.05
N ILE A 172 -10.72 -15.66 16.31
CA ILE A 172 -12.00 -16.30 16.62
C ILE A 172 -11.89 -17.82 16.45
N PHE A 173 -11.56 -18.27 15.25
CA PHE A 173 -11.56 -19.71 14.95
C PHE A 173 -10.40 -20.46 15.60
N GLY A 174 -9.20 -19.90 15.60
CA GLY A 174 -8.04 -20.49 16.28
C GLY A 174 -8.20 -20.48 17.80
N GLY A 175 -8.79 -19.42 18.37
CA GLY A 175 -9.14 -19.32 19.78
C GLY A 175 -10.14 -20.39 20.23
N LEU A 176 -11.23 -20.54 19.47
CA LEU A 176 -12.27 -21.58 19.77
C LEU A 176 -11.68 -22.98 19.60
N ALA A 177 -10.97 -23.26 18.52
CA ALA A 177 -10.34 -24.56 18.29
C ALA A 177 -9.35 -24.93 19.40
N GLY A 178 -8.46 -24.01 19.77
CA GLY A 178 -7.46 -24.24 20.83
C GLY A 178 -8.05 -24.41 22.22
N TYR A 179 -9.13 -23.66 22.54
CA TYR A 179 -9.74 -23.70 23.86
C TYR A 179 -10.64 -24.93 24.05
N TYR A 180 -11.59 -25.18 23.13
CA TYR A 180 -12.54 -26.30 23.28
C TYR A 180 -11.91 -27.66 22.94
N GLY A 181 -11.06 -27.71 21.91
CA GLY A 181 -10.50 -28.98 21.45
C GLY A 181 -11.57 -29.93 20.84
N GLY A 182 -11.26 -31.21 20.75
CA GLY A 182 -12.19 -32.26 20.32
C GLY A 182 -12.81 -31.99 18.92
N ALA A 183 -14.15 -32.14 18.85
CA ALA A 183 -14.89 -31.95 17.60
C ALA A 183 -14.80 -30.53 17.05
N THR A 184 -14.81 -29.49 17.90
CA THR A 184 -14.69 -28.09 17.52
C THR A 184 -13.34 -27.84 16.82
N ASP A 185 -12.26 -28.32 17.41
CA ASP A 185 -10.93 -28.25 16.85
C ASP A 185 -10.84 -28.99 15.51
N TRP A 186 -11.36 -30.20 15.46
CA TRP A 186 -11.35 -31.03 14.26
C TRP A 186 -12.07 -30.35 13.09
N ILE A 187 -13.28 -29.83 13.31
CA ILE A 187 -14.06 -29.16 12.26
C ILE A 187 -13.35 -27.91 11.76
N ILE A 188 -12.94 -27.02 12.67
CA ILE A 188 -12.30 -25.74 12.31
C ILE A 188 -10.98 -25.99 11.56
N MET A 189 -10.16 -26.91 12.04
CA MET A 189 -8.88 -27.23 11.41
C MET A 189 -9.08 -27.94 10.07
N ARG A 190 -10.13 -28.76 9.91
CA ARG A 190 -10.45 -29.39 8.62
C ARG A 190 -10.84 -28.33 7.58
N VAL A 191 -11.65 -27.33 7.96
CA VAL A 191 -11.98 -26.21 7.09
C VAL A 191 -10.71 -25.41 6.75
N ALA A 192 -9.88 -25.10 7.73
CA ALA A 192 -8.62 -24.41 7.51
C ALA A 192 -7.68 -25.17 6.55
N GLU A 193 -7.63 -26.49 6.66
CA GLU A 193 -6.84 -27.35 5.78
C GLU A 193 -7.28 -27.27 4.32
N LEU A 194 -8.58 -27.20 4.03
CA LEU A 194 -9.09 -27.03 2.66
C LEU A 194 -8.52 -25.77 2.00
N PHE A 195 -8.41 -24.66 2.75
CA PHE A 195 -7.81 -23.43 2.24
C PHE A 195 -6.29 -23.53 2.05
N ILE A 196 -5.61 -24.31 2.90
CA ILE A 196 -4.14 -24.45 2.84
C ILE A 196 -3.71 -25.42 1.74
N LEU A 197 -4.49 -26.46 1.48
CA LEU A 197 -4.19 -27.47 0.45
C LEU A 197 -4.21 -26.90 -0.96
N VAL A 198 -5.08 -25.93 -1.21
CA VAL A 198 -5.14 -25.25 -2.51
C VAL A 198 -4.09 -24.11 -2.52
N PRO A 199 -3.18 -24.10 -3.51
CA PRO A 199 -2.24 -22.98 -3.61
C PRO A 199 -2.97 -21.64 -3.64
N GLY A 200 -2.60 -20.71 -2.75
CA GLY A 200 -3.33 -19.47 -2.47
C GLY A 200 -3.70 -18.67 -3.74
N LEU A 201 -2.79 -18.60 -4.71
CA LEU A 201 -3.06 -17.90 -5.98
C LEU A 201 -4.26 -18.52 -6.72
N TYR A 202 -4.34 -19.84 -6.85
CA TYR A 202 -5.46 -20.50 -7.52
C TYR A 202 -6.77 -20.31 -6.78
N MET A 203 -6.75 -20.35 -5.44
CA MET A 203 -7.93 -20.08 -4.63
C MET A 203 -8.43 -18.64 -4.85
N ILE A 204 -7.53 -17.68 -4.89
CA ILE A 204 -7.85 -16.27 -5.14
C ILE A 204 -8.46 -16.10 -6.54
N LEU A 205 -7.83 -16.70 -7.58
CA LEU A 205 -8.32 -16.66 -8.95
C LEU A 205 -9.70 -17.30 -9.08
N PHE A 206 -9.90 -18.46 -8.44
CA PHE A 206 -11.18 -19.16 -8.41
C PHE A 206 -12.28 -18.30 -7.76
N LEU A 207 -12.05 -17.80 -6.56
CA LEU A 207 -13.02 -16.95 -5.86
C LEU A 207 -13.34 -15.68 -6.65
N ARG A 208 -12.34 -15.08 -7.29
CA ARG A 208 -12.52 -13.89 -8.14
C ARG A 208 -13.31 -14.19 -9.41
N SER A 209 -13.15 -15.38 -10.00
CA SER A 209 -13.83 -15.77 -11.24
C SER A 209 -15.34 -15.98 -11.10
N ILE A 210 -15.81 -16.33 -9.89
CA ILE A 210 -17.23 -16.51 -9.57
C ILE A 210 -17.95 -15.16 -9.51
N LEU A 211 -17.23 -14.08 -9.22
CA LEU A 211 -17.81 -12.75 -9.04
C LEU A 211 -17.92 -12.01 -10.38
N SER A 212 -18.96 -11.18 -10.50
CA SER A 212 -19.21 -10.46 -11.76
C SER A 212 -18.00 -9.58 -12.14
N ARG A 213 -17.82 -9.36 -13.45
CA ARG A 213 -16.77 -8.48 -13.96
C ARG A 213 -17.15 -6.99 -13.90
N ASP A 214 -18.45 -6.70 -13.84
CA ASP A 214 -19.01 -5.33 -13.86
C ASP A 214 -19.06 -4.74 -12.45
N LEU A 215 -17.93 -4.75 -11.75
CA LEU A 215 -17.80 -4.18 -10.41
C LEU A 215 -17.31 -2.73 -10.51
N ASN A 216 -17.94 -1.84 -9.76
CA ASN A 216 -17.33 -0.53 -9.53
C ASN A 216 -16.07 -0.66 -8.66
N SER A 217 -15.22 0.37 -8.69
CA SER A 217 -13.92 0.35 -8.01
C SER A 217 -14.01 0.07 -6.51
N GLY A 218 -15.06 0.58 -5.85
CA GLY A 218 -15.28 0.35 -4.41
C GLY A 218 -15.67 -1.11 -4.11
N GLN A 219 -16.52 -1.70 -4.94
CA GLN A 219 -16.89 -3.11 -4.84
C GLN A 219 -15.69 -4.02 -5.08
N ALA A 220 -14.89 -3.72 -6.12
CA ALA A 220 -13.67 -4.47 -6.40
C ALA A 220 -12.70 -4.44 -5.21
N PHE A 221 -12.50 -3.26 -4.60
CA PHE A 221 -11.67 -3.10 -3.41
C PHE A 221 -12.13 -3.98 -2.23
N ILE A 222 -13.43 -3.94 -1.90
CA ILE A 222 -14.00 -4.74 -0.80
C ILE A 222 -13.85 -6.23 -1.08
N ILE A 223 -14.20 -6.66 -2.28
CA ILE A 223 -14.17 -8.07 -2.68
C ILE A 223 -12.76 -8.63 -2.63
N ILE A 224 -11.78 -7.91 -3.17
CA ILE A 224 -10.37 -8.32 -3.14
C ILE A 224 -9.89 -8.45 -1.69
N THR A 225 -10.21 -7.45 -0.87
CA THR A 225 -9.84 -7.46 0.56
C THR A 225 -10.41 -8.68 1.27
N VAL A 226 -11.70 -9.00 1.04
CA VAL A 226 -12.35 -10.17 1.64
C VAL A 226 -11.74 -11.48 1.13
N ILE A 227 -11.54 -11.63 -0.18
CA ILE A 227 -10.92 -12.84 -0.76
C ILE A 227 -9.53 -13.08 -0.17
N LEU A 228 -8.67 -12.06 -0.16
CA LEU A 228 -7.32 -12.18 0.40
C LEU A 228 -7.37 -12.56 1.90
N SER A 229 -8.31 -11.98 2.65
CA SER A 229 -8.48 -12.29 4.07
C SER A 229 -8.97 -13.73 4.31
N LEU A 230 -9.89 -14.21 3.46
CA LEU A 230 -10.39 -15.59 3.51
C LEU A 230 -9.32 -16.63 3.13
N VAL A 231 -8.34 -16.26 2.33
CA VAL A 231 -7.21 -17.14 2.02
C VAL A 231 -6.12 -17.06 3.09
N GLY A 232 -5.95 -15.91 3.75
CA GLY A 232 -4.86 -15.66 4.70
C GLY A 232 -5.10 -16.19 6.13
N TRP A 233 -6.36 -16.29 6.61
CA TRP A 233 -6.67 -16.61 8.01
C TRP A 233 -6.23 -18.01 8.50
N PRO A 234 -6.19 -19.10 7.67
CA PRO A 234 -5.98 -20.44 8.19
C PRO A 234 -4.59 -20.65 8.79
N GLY A 235 -3.54 -20.06 8.18
CA GLY A 235 -2.18 -20.16 8.71
C GLY A 235 -2.05 -19.50 10.09
N SER A 236 -2.61 -18.31 10.25
CA SER A 236 -2.67 -17.59 11.54
C SER A 236 -3.55 -18.31 12.56
N ALA A 237 -4.66 -18.91 12.14
CA ALA A 237 -5.52 -19.68 13.03
C ALA A 237 -4.83 -20.90 13.63
N ARG A 238 -4.00 -21.61 12.85
CA ARG A 238 -3.17 -22.71 13.37
C ARG A 238 -2.19 -22.26 14.44
N LEU A 239 -1.52 -21.13 14.20
CA LEU A 239 -0.60 -20.55 15.17
C LEU A 239 -1.34 -20.21 16.47
N ILE A 240 -2.46 -19.48 16.36
CA ILE A 240 -3.25 -19.05 17.51
C ILE A 240 -3.81 -20.25 18.26
N ARG A 241 -4.34 -21.26 17.56
CA ARG A 241 -4.78 -22.52 18.17
C ARG A 241 -3.70 -23.16 19.04
N GLY A 242 -2.47 -23.26 18.52
CA GLY A 242 -1.36 -23.85 19.27
C GLY A 242 -1.03 -23.06 20.53
N LEU A 243 -0.99 -21.74 20.46
CA LEU A 243 -0.73 -20.86 21.59
C LEU A 243 -1.86 -20.92 22.63
N VAL A 244 -3.11 -20.87 22.20
CA VAL A 244 -4.28 -21.00 23.10
C VAL A 244 -4.28 -22.35 23.83
N HIS A 245 -3.94 -23.43 23.13
CA HIS A 245 -3.85 -24.76 23.72
C HIS A 245 -2.74 -24.85 24.79
N SER A 246 -1.62 -24.15 24.60
CA SER A 246 -0.55 -24.04 25.60
C SER A 246 -1.01 -23.22 26.82
N ILE A 247 -1.48 -22.00 26.60
CA ILE A 247 -1.84 -21.05 27.66
C ILE A 247 -3.04 -21.57 28.48
N LYS A 248 -3.97 -22.34 27.86
CA LYS A 248 -5.11 -22.93 28.54
C LYS A 248 -4.71 -23.82 29.74
N ARG A 249 -3.49 -24.35 29.75
CA ARG A 249 -2.99 -25.25 30.81
C ARG A 249 -2.36 -24.52 31.98
N GLU A 250 -2.24 -23.21 31.93
CA GLU A 250 -1.68 -22.41 33.00
C GLU A 250 -2.62 -22.32 34.20
N ASP A 251 -2.05 -22.26 35.43
CA ASP A 251 -2.78 -22.32 36.68
C ASP A 251 -3.83 -21.21 36.81
N PHE A 252 -3.56 -20.00 36.32
CA PHE A 252 -4.50 -18.87 36.37
C PHE A 252 -5.76 -19.13 35.54
N ILE A 253 -5.65 -19.87 34.44
CA ILE A 253 -6.81 -20.26 33.61
C ILE A 253 -7.60 -21.33 34.33
N THR A 254 -6.94 -22.30 34.92
CA THR A 254 -7.60 -23.35 35.76
C THR A 254 -8.36 -22.72 36.94
N ALA A 255 -7.77 -21.73 37.60
CA ALA A 255 -8.43 -20.98 38.66
C ALA A 255 -9.68 -20.23 38.16
N ALA A 256 -9.60 -19.58 37.00
CA ALA A 256 -10.74 -18.88 36.37
C ALA A 256 -11.87 -19.86 36.01
N GLN A 257 -11.54 -21.06 35.52
CA GLN A 257 -12.52 -22.10 35.20
C GLN A 257 -13.24 -22.61 36.48
N LEU A 258 -12.49 -22.80 37.56
CA LEU A 258 -13.05 -23.20 38.87
C LEU A 258 -13.96 -22.14 39.47
N GLN A 259 -13.70 -20.86 39.19
CA GLN A 259 -14.57 -19.74 39.58
C GLN A 259 -15.80 -19.58 38.67
N GLY A 260 -15.99 -20.43 37.66
CA GLY A 260 -17.16 -20.41 36.79
C GLY A 260 -17.12 -19.29 35.74
N VAL A 261 -15.94 -18.71 35.43
CA VAL A 261 -15.81 -17.67 34.39
C VAL A 261 -16.18 -18.27 33.04
N PRO A 262 -17.08 -17.62 32.25
CA PRO A 262 -17.49 -18.13 30.94
C PRO A 262 -16.31 -18.33 29.96
N PRO A 263 -16.30 -19.43 29.19
CA PRO A 263 -15.21 -19.76 28.27
C PRO A 263 -14.80 -18.63 27.31
N LEU A 264 -15.75 -17.92 26.72
CA LEU A 264 -15.47 -16.79 25.81
C LEU A 264 -14.76 -15.65 26.54
N VAL A 265 -15.12 -15.39 27.80
CA VAL A 265 -14.44 -14.37 28.61
C VAL A 265 -12.99 -14.78 28.88
N ILE A 266 -12.76 -16.08 29.19
CA ILE A 266 -11.42 -16.62 29.38
C ILE A 266 -10.60 -16.44 28.10
N ILE A 267 -11.13 -16.83 26.93
CA ILE A 267 -10.44 -16.71 25.64
C ILE A 267 -10.07 -15.26 25.38
N PHE A 268 -11.07 -14.35 25.33
CA PHE A 268 -10.84 -12.99 24.83
C PHE A 268 -10.24 -12.03 25.86
N LYS A 269 -10.48 -12.23 27.16
CA LYS A 269 -9.97 -11.32 28.21
C LYS A 269 -8.74 -11.83 28.95
N GLN A 270 -8.45 -13.13 28.90
CA GLN A 270 -7.33 -13.70 29.64
C GLN A 270 -6.26 -14.29 28.71
N ILE A 271 -6.64 -15.11 27.72
CA ILE A 271 -5.69 -15.81 26.86
C ILE A 271 -5.17 -14.87 25.75
N ILE A 272 -6.06 -14.25 24.96
CA ILE A 272 -5.65 -13.42 23.80
C ILE A 272 -4.72 -12.26 24.20
N PRO A 273 -4.94 -11.53 25.31
CA PRO A 273 -4.02 -10.50 25.75
C PRO A 273 -2.59 -10.99 26.03
N GLN A 274 -2.42 -12.23 26.50
CA GLN A 274 -1.09 -12.84 26.73
C GLN A 274 -0.31 -13.03 25.43
N MET A 275 -1.02 -13.17 24.30
CA MET A 275 -0.43 -13.36 22.97
C MET A 275 -0.21 -12.03 22.23
N SER A 276 -0.51 -10.89 22.85
CA SER A 276 -0.49 -9.57 22.19
C SER A 276 0.83 -9.26 21.46
N SER A 277 1.96 -9.66 22.05
CA SER A 277 3.29 -9.48 21.42
C SER A 277 3.40 -10.21 20.09
N ILE A 278 2.96 -11.46 20.04
CA ILE A 278 2.99 -12.27 18.81
C ILE A 278 2.00 -11.73 17.78
N LEU A 279 0.81 -11.28 18.23
CA LEU A 279 -0.21 -10.70 17.34
C LEU A 279 0.30 -9.40 16.68
N ILE A 280 0.95 -8.52 17.45
CA ILE A 280 1.52 -7.27 16.92
C ILE A 280 2.59 -7.56 15.85
N VAL A 281 3.48 -8.53 16.11
CA VAL A 281 4.49 -8.97 15.14
C VAL A 281 3.84 -9.56 13.89
N SER A 282 2.80 -10.39 14.08
CA SER A 282 2.05 -11.00 12.97
C SER A 282 1.36 -9.95 12.10
N ILE A 283 0.84 -8.86 12.68
CA ILE A 283 0.28 -7.74 11.92
C ILE A 283 1.37 -7.10 11.05
N ALA A 284 2.50 -6.72 11.62
CA ALA A 284 3.56 -6.02 10.89
C ALA A 284 4.12 -6.87 9.74
N LEU A 285 4.35 -8.17 9.97
CA LEU A 285 4.86 -9.09 8.96
C LEU A 285 3.78 -9.55 7.95
N GLY A 286 2.50 -9.47 8.30
CA GLY A 286 1.38 -9.86 7.45
C GLY A 286 1.00 -8.80 6.43
N ILE A 287 1.09 -7.50 6.77
CA ILE A 287 0.70 -6.40 5.88
C ILE A 287 1.33 -6.51 4.49
N PRO A 288 2.66 -6.73 4.33
CA PRO A 288 3.28 -6.90 3.02
C PRO A 288 2.64 -8.00 2.17
N GLY A 289 2.26 -9.12 2.79
CA GLY A 289 1.62 -10.24 2.10
C GLY A 289 0.30 -9.85 1.45
N PHE A 290 -0.53 -9.03 2.11
CA PHE A 290 -1.78 -8.53 1.56
C PHE A 290 -1.56 -7.48 0.46
N ILE A 291 -0.57 -6.59 0.61
CA ILE A 291 -0.20 -5.62 -0.43
C ILE A 291 0.28 -6.35 -1.68
N LEU A 292 1.15 -7.35 -1.54
CA LEU A 292 1.64 -8.17 -2.65
C LEU A 292 0.51 -8.98 -3.29
N GLY A 293 -0.40 -9.55 -2.50
CA GLY A 293 -1.57 -10.29 -2.99
C GLY A 293 -2.49 -9.42 -3.86
N GLU A 294 -2.82 -8.21 -3.42
CA GLU A 294 -3.55 -7.22 -4.22
C GLU A 294 -2.78 -6.87 -5.50
N THR A 295 -1.49 -6.60 -5.36
CA THR A 295 -0.65 -6.22 -6.50
C THR A 295 -0.64 -7.31 -7.57
N VAL A 296 -0.51 -8.59 -7.19
CA VAL A 296 -0.55 -9.72 -8.13
C VAL A 296 -1.90 -9.80 -8.83
N LEU A 297 -3.03 -9.68 -8.09
CA LEU A 297 -4.37 -9.70 -8.69
C LEU A 297 -4.58 -8.54 -9.66
N SER A 298 -4.21 -7.33 -9.27
CA SER A 298 -4.33 -6.13 -10.10
C SER A 298 -3.40 -6.21 -11.31
N TYR A 299 -2.18 -6.74 -11.15
CA TYR A 299 -1.24 -7.00 -12.25
C TYR A 299 -1.78 -8.02 -13.26
N LEU A 300 -2.52 -9.03 -12.81
CA LEU A 300 -3.18 -10.00 -13.70
C LEU A 300 -4.51 -9.48 -14.31
N GLY A 301 -4.89 -8.23 -14.04
CA GLY A 301 -6.12 -7.62 -14.54
C GLY A 301 -7.40 -8.09 -13.83
N LEU A 302 -7.26 -8.79 -12.70
CA LEU A 302 -8.35 -9.32 -11.89
C LEU A 302 -8.65 -8.48 -10.64
N GLY A 303 -7.87 -7.43 -10.46
CA GLY A 303 -7.93 -6.54 -9.30
C GLY A 303 -8.61 -5.20 -9.58
N ILE A 304 -7.90 -4.15 -9.20
CA ILE A 304 -8.33 -2.77 -9.38
C ILE A 304 -8.11 -2.35 -10.84
N VAL A 305 -9.16 -1.76 -11.42
CA VAL A 305 -9.15 -1.26 -12.81
C VAL A 305 -9.51 0.22 -12.86
N ASP A 306 -9.10 0.90 -13.95
CA ASP A 306 -9.46 2.31 -14.16
C ASP A 306 -10.97 2.55 -14.01
N PRO A 307 -11.39 3.71 -13.45
CA PRO A 307 -10.57 4.88 -13.10
C PRO A 307 -9.80 4.78 -11.77
N ALA A 308 -10.06 3.76 -10.94
CA ALA A 308 -9.30 3.55 -9.73
C ALA A 308 -7.87 3.08 -10.05
N VAL A 309 -6.96 3.39 -9.13
CA VAL A 309 -5.53 3.15 -9.30
C VAL A 309 -4.97 2.44 -8.08
N SER A 310 -4.22 1.36 -8.31
CA SER A 310 -3.35 0.72 -7.32
C SER A 310 -1.95 0.56 -7.90
N TRP A 311 -0.96 0.26 -7.08
CA TRP A 311 0.40 0.00 -7.61
C TRP A 311 0.42 -1.21 -8.56
N GLY A 312 -0.40 -2.24 -8.27
CA GLY A 312 -0.54 -3.41 -9.15
C GLY A 312 -1.18 -3.07 -10.49
N SER A 313 -2.23 -2.24 -10.52
CA SER A 313 -2.89 -1.82 -11.76
C SER A 313 -1.99 -0.92 -12.62
N LEU A 314 -1.13 -0.10 -12.00
CA LEU A 314 -0.12 0.68 -12.73
C LEU A 314 0.91 -0.25 -13.39
N LEU A 315 1.42 -1.25 -12.66
CA LEU A 315 2.36 -2.22 -13.23
C LEU A 315 1.73 -3.04 -14.38
N ASN A 316 0.46 -3.46 -14.24
CA ASN A 316 -0.24 -4.18 -15.31
C ASN A 316 -0.30 -3.38 -16.60
N ARG A 317 -0.63 -2.10 -16.50
CA ARG A 317 -0.83 -1.24 -17.67
C ARG A 317 0.47 -0.84 -18.34
N GLU A 318 1.48 -0.52 -17.54
CA GLU A 318 2.69 0.15 -18.02
C GLU A 318 3.84 -0.82 -18.27
N VAL A 319 3.94 -1.90 -17.51
CA VAL A 319 4.99 -2.93 -17.67
C VAL A 319 4.49 -4.09 -18.52
N THR A 320 4.21 -3.82 -19.79
CA THR A 320 3.64 -4.82 -20.71
C THR A 320 4.70 -5.70 -21.39
N SER A 321 5.93 -5.17 -21.55
CA SER A 321 7.05 -5.89 -22.17
C SER A 321 8.39 -5.33 -21.69
N LEU A 322 9.47 -6.13 -21.86
CA LEU A 322 10.84 -5.67 -21.58
C LEU A 322 11.24 -4.50 -22.49
N THR A 323 10.79 -4.49 -23.72
CA THR A 323 11.05 -3.37 -24.66
C THR A 323 10.37 -2.09 -24.18
N ASN A 324 9.12 -2.17 -23.71
CA ASN A 324 8.42 -1.02 -23.17
C ASN A 324 9.15 -0.46 -21.93
N LEU A 325 9.59 -1.36 -21.05
CA LEU A 325 10.32 -0.98 -19.85
C LEU A 325 11.70 -0.37 -20.15
N SER A 326 12.40 -0.87 -21.19
CA SER A 326 13.68 -0.29 -21.63
C SER A 326 13.51 1.12 -22.20
N ASN A 327 12.42 1.37 -22.93
CA ASN A 327 12.13 2.68 -23.51
C ASN A 327 11.60 3.68 -22.47
N PHE A 328 10.84 3.19 -21.50
CA PHE A 328 10.15 4.00 -20.48
C PHE A 328 10.45 3.48 -19.07
N PRO A 329 11.68 3.61 -18.56
CA PRO A 329 12.12 3.01 -17.30
C PRO A 329 11.39 3.57 -16.07
N TRP A 330 10.76 4.74 -16.18
CA TRP A 330 9.98 5.32 -15.08
C TRP A 330 8.74 4.50 -14.70
N PHE A 331 8.28 3.57 -15.53
CA PHE A 331 7.19 2.66 -15.18
C PHE A 331 7.52 1.67 -14.07
N LEU A 332 8.79 1.61 -13.64
CA LEU A 332 9.22 0.87 -12.46
C LEU A 332 8.90 1.56 -11.14
N TYR A 333 8.55 2.85 -11.12
CA TYR A 333 8.31 3.55 -9.84
C TYR A 333 7.24 2.89 -8.97
N PRO A 334 6.08 2.43 -9.46
CA PRO A 334 5.11 1.70 -8.62
C PRO A 334 5.71 0.46 -7.97
N GLY A 335 6.54 -0.30 -8.71
CA GLY A 335 7.29 -1.45 -8.20
C GLY A 335 8.32 -1.08 -7.14
N LEU A 336 9.00 0.06 -7.29
CA LEU A 336 9.93 0.58 -6.29
C LEU A 336 9.20 0.94 -4.98
N PHE A 337 8.03 1.60 -5.07
CA PHE A 337 7.21 1.91 -3.89
C PHE A 337 6.75 0.63 -3.19
N LEU A 338 6.36 -0.40 -3.94
CA LEU A 338 6.01 -1.71 -3.42
C LEU A 338 7.19 -2.37 -2.69
N LEU A 339 8.38 -2.37 -3.31
CA LEU A 339 9.60 -2.92 -2.73
C LEU A 339 9.97 -2.22 -1.42
N VAL A 340 10.02 -0.88 -1.44
CA VAL A 340 10.37 -0.07 -0.28
C VAL A 340 9.38 -0.28 0.86
N THR A 341 8.09 -0.33 0.56
CA THR A 341 7.03 -0.59 1.56
C THR A 341 7.18 -1.97 2.19
N THR A 342 7.38 -2.99 1.37
CA THR A 342 7.54 -4.39 1.83
C THR A 342 8.77 -4.53 2.72
N LEU A 343 9.91 -3.97 2.32
CA LEU A 343 11.12 -3.97 3.13
C LEU A 343 10.93 -3.21 4.44
N ALA A 344 10.29 -2.04 4.41
CA ALA A 344 10.06 -1.24 5.60
C ALA A 344 9.19 -1.98 6.63
N PHE A 345 8.12 -2.65 6.21
CA PHE A 345 7.31 -3.47 7.11
C PHE A 345 8.04 -4.70 7.64
N ASN A 346 8.86 -5.37 6.83
CA ASN A 346 9.66 -6.51 7.29
C ASN A 346 10.65 -6.08 8.38
N PHE A 347 11.40 -5.00 8.15
CA PHE A 347 12.33 -4.49 9.17
C PHE A 347 11.62 -3.97 10.44
N LEU A 348 10.42 -3.37 10.28
CA LEU A 348 9.60 -3.02 11.43
C LEU A 348 9.14 -4.26 12.20
N GLY A 349 8.71 -5.30 11.50
CA GLY A 349 8.31 -6.58 12.09
C GLY A 349 9.45 -7.24 12.86
N ASP A 350 10.65 -7.25 12.32
CA ASP A 350 11.85 -7.75 12.99
C ASP A 350 12.18 -6.95 14.25
N LEU A 351 12.08 -5.62 14.19
CA LEU A 351 12.26 -4.78 15.38
C LEU A 351 11.22 -5.11 16.47
N LEU A 352 9.95 -5.23 16.08
CA LEU A 352 8.87 -5.55 17.01
C LEU A 352 9.09 -6.93 17.64
N ARG A 353 9.49 -7.92 16.85
CA ARG A 353 9.86 -9.25 17.35
C ARG A 353 10.94 -9.17 18.40
N ASP A 354 12.04 -8.45 18.14
CA ASP A 354 13.13 -8.30 19.10
C ASP A 354 12.75 -7.52 20.37
N VAL A 355 11.86 -6.54 20.23
CA VAL A 355 11.36 -5.75 21.38
C VAL A 355 10.51 -6.60 22.31
N PHE A 356 9.69 -7.49 21.74
CA PHE A 356 8.74 -8.31 22.48
C PHE A 356 9.29 -9.69 22.87
N ASP A 357 10.49 -10.07 22.37
CA ASP A 357 11.13 -11.32 22.77
C ASP A 357 11.65 -11.21 24.23
N PRO A 358 11.12 -11.99 25.17
CA PRO A 358 11.55 -11.98 26.57
C PRO A 358 12.95 -12.56 26.76
N TYR A 359 13.44 -13.38 25.82
CA TYR A 359 14.75 -14.04 25.88
C TYR A 359 15.86 -13.27 25.16
N TYR A 360 15.52 -12.16 24.50
CA TYR A 360 16.50 -11.34 23.82
C TYR A 360 17.36 -10.58 24.85
N ARG A 361 18.44 -11.23 25.32
CA ARG A 361 19.53 -10.56 26.05
C ARG A 361 20.40 -9.85 25.02
N GLU A 362 20.50 -8.54 25.06
CA GLU A 362 21.56 -7.81 24.37
C GLU A 362 22.90 -8.47 24.76
N LYS A 363 23.61 -9.00 23.78
CA LYS A 363 25.04 -9.21 23.91
C LYS A 363 25.62 -7.79 24.00
N THR A 364 25.73 -7.27 25.21
CA THR A 364 26.53 -6.10 25.53
C THR A 364 27.98 -6.53 25.32
N GLY A 365 28.52 -6.19 24.17
CA GLY A 365 29.94 -6.13 23.87
C GLY A 365 30.31 -4.67 23.73
#